data_e1e0c7779c37ec52238422f26b31b36e
#
_entry.id   e1e0c7779c37ec52238422f26b31b36e
#
_cell.length_a   1.000
_cell.length_b   1.000
_cell.length_c   1.000
_cell.angle_alpha   90.00
_cell.angle_beta   90.00
_cell.angle_gamma   90.00
#
_symmetry.space_group_name_H-M   'P 1'
#
loop_
_entity.id
_entity.type
_entity.pdbx_description
1 polymer ?
#
loop_
_entity_poly.entity_id
_entity_poly.type
_entity_poly.pdbx_seq_one_letter_code
_entity_poly.pdbx_strand_id
1 'polypeptide(L)'
;YVMPGIVDTHVHINEPGRTDWEGFETATKAAAAGGITTVVDMPLNCLPVTTTVENFQTKLREVDGKLWVDTGFWGGVVPDSIDSLDELLGSGVLGVKSFTIDSGIPEFPEMTKADLERAMPIVARHQLPYLIHAELEDKTGNVKIDKKYQSFLDSRPRSWENNAIQMMLELCKKNHCRTHIVHLSSSDAIELINEAKSEGLPLTVETCPHYLTFHSENIEDGKTLFKCCPPIREKENCEKLWQGIKDGSLDFIVSDHSPCTAGLKKLEQGDFGEAWGGIS
;
A
#
# COMPACT_ATOMS: atom_id res chain seq x y z
N TYR A 1 7.21 10.62 29.85
CA TYR A 1 6.14 9.65 29.57
C TYR A 1 6.77 8.41 28.94
N VAL A 2 6.31 7.23 29.33
CA VAL A 2 6.65 5.96 28.70
C VAL A 2 5.39 5.46 28.01
N MET A 3 5.51 5.09 26.74
CA MET A 3 4.41 4.59 25.92
C MET A 3 4.86 3.33 25.16
N PRO A 4 3.94 2.48 24.71
CA PRO A 4 4.30 1.37 23.83
C PRO A 4 5.01 1.88 22.57
N GLY A 5 5.91 1.06 22.02
CA GLY A 5 6.53 1.34 20.73
C GLY A 5 5.49 1.37 19.62
N ILE A 6 5.73 2.19 18.60
CA ILE A 6 4.86 2.29 17.44
C ILE A 6 5.04 1.05 16.56
N VAL A 7 3.93 0.55 16.02
CA VAL A 7 3.91 -0.53 15.04
C VAL A 7 3.54 0.07 13.68
N ASP A 8 4.38 -0.12 12.68
CA ASP A 8 4.14 0.31 11.31
C ASP A 8 4.04 -0.92 10.40
N THR A 9 2.84 -1.22 9.98
CA THR A 9 2.54 -2.42 9.21
C THR A 9 2.64 -2.23 7.70
N HIS A 10 3.10 -1.06 7.23
CA HIS A 10 3.20 -0.75 5.81
C HIS A 10 4.49 0.01 5.49
N VAL A 11 5.55 -0.73 5.23
CA VAL A 11 6.83 -0.19 4.77
C VAL A 11 7.35 -0.96 3.56
N HIS A 12 8.04 -0.29 2.66
CA HIS A 12 8.70 -0.91 1.51
C HIS A 12 10.21 -0.86 1.70
N ILE A 13 10.79 -1.99 2.16
CA ILE A 13 12.23 -2.15 2.25
C ILE A 13 12.71 -2.90 1.01
N ASN A 14 13.52 -2.24 0.22
CA ASN A 14 13.81 -2.61 -1.16
C ASN A 14 14.90 -3.70 -1.30
N GLU A 15 15.22 -4.38 -0.23
CA GLU A 15 16.16 -5.49 -0.17
C GLU A 15 15.42 -6.84 -0.15
N PRO A 16 15.89 -7.83 -0.92
CA PRO A 16 17.02 -7.80 -1.87
C PRO A 16 16.73 -7.03 -3.18
N GLY A 17 17.78 -6.84 -3.97
CA GLY A 17 17.71 -6.46 -5.37
C GLY A 17 17.65 -4.96 -5.68
N ARG A 18 17.14 -4.13 -4.78
CA ARG A 18 17.13 -2.66 -4.86
C ARG A 18 17.61 -2.02 -3.56
N THR A 19 18.62 -2.61 -2.93
CA THR A 19 19.18 -2.14 -1.65
C THR A 19 19.78 -0.73 -1.75
N ASP A 20 20.09 -0.24 -2.96
CA ASP A 20 20.48 1.14 -3.23
C ASP A 20 19.31 2.13 -3.05
N TRP A 21 18.07 1.69 -3.06
CA TRP A 21 16.92 2.52 -2.69
C TRP A 21 16.81 2.62 -1.18
N GLU A 22 16.82 1.51 -0.48
CA GLU A 22 17.00 1.34 0.94
C GLU A 22 17.10 -0.15 1.30
N GLY A 23 18.00 -0.49 2.28
CA GLY A 23 18.14 -1.82 2.83
C GLY A 23 17.58 -1.95 4.24
N PHE A 24 17.48 -3.18 4.76
CA PHE A 24 16.95 -3.47 6.10
C PHE A 24 17.72 -2.80 7.23
N GLU A 25 19.04 -2.73 7.14
CA GLU A 25 19.83 -2.10 8.20
C GLU A 25 19.51 -0.61 8.37
N THR A 26 19.42 0.14 7.26
CA THR A 26 19.10 1.56 7.28
C THR A 26 17.66 1.85 7.65
N ALA A 27 16.71 1.12 7.04
CA ALA A 27 15.30 1.27 7.32
C ALA A 27 14.96 0.99 8.78
N THR A 28 15.46 -0.11 9.34
CA THR A 28 15.13 -0.50 10.72
C THR A 28 15.84 0.37 11.76
N LYS A 29 17.03 0.92 11.45
CA LYS A 29 17.65 1.98 12.26
C LYS A 29 16.83 3.28 12.27
N ALA A 30 16.33 3.69 11.10
CA ALA A 30 15.48 4.89 10.98
C ALA A 30 14.16 4.68 11.74
N ALA A 31 13.54 3.51 11.62
CA ALA A 31 12.35 3.13 12.40
C ALA A 31 12.60 3.23 13.91
N ALA A 32 13.68 2.63 14.41
CA ALA A 32 14.05 2.70 15.83
C ALA A 32 14.27 4.15 16.29
N ALA A 33 14.95 4.98 15.49
CA ALA A 33 15.17 6.39 15.79
C ALA A 33 13.86 7.19 15.84
N GLY A 34 12.85 6.80 15.04
CA GLY A 34 11.50 7.38 15.03
C GLY A 34 10.58 6.86 16.15
N GLY A 35 11.05 5.91 16.97
CA GLY A 35 10.21 5.29 18.02
C GLY A 35 9.33 4.14 17.55
N ILE A 36 9.53 3.67 16.32
CA ILE A 36 8.90 2.47 15.78
C ILE A 36 9.68 1.25 16.28
N THR A 37 9.00 0.30 16.87
CA THR A 37 9.59 -0.92 17.42
C THR A 37 9.25 -2.17 16.63
N THR A 38 8.29 -2.08 15.74
CA THR A 38 7.89 -3.18 14.86
C THR A 38 7.51 -2.62 13.49
N VAL A 39 8.05 -3.22 12.44
CA VAL A 39 7.67 -2.93 11.05
C VAL A 39 7.20 -4.19 10.34
N VAL A 40 6.30 -4.04 9.34
CA VAL A 40 5.96 -5.16 8.45
C VAL A 40 6.25 -4.75 7.01
N ASP A 41 7.21 -5.44 6.40
CA ASP A 41 7.69 -5.13 5.06
C ASP A 41 6.77 -5.69 3.97
N MET A 42 6.51 -4.87 2.97
CA MET A 42 5.68 -5.18 1.81
C MET A 42 6.39 -6.13 0.82
N PRO A 43 5.63 -6.89 0.02
CA PRO A 43 6.20 -7.94 -0.84
C PRO A 43 6.86 -7.44 -2.12
N LEU A 44 6.75 -6.16 -2.43
CA LEU A 44 7.21 -5.59 -3.69
C LEU A 44 8.17 -4.42 -3.47
N ASN A 45 8.75 -4.01 -4.56
CA ASN A 45 9.92 -3.19 -4.79
C ASN A 45 11.25 -3.92 -4.53
N CYS A 46 11.32 -4.93 -3.66
CA CYS A 46 12.46 -5.87 -3.62
C CYS A 46 12.49 -6.79 -4.85
N LEU A 47 13.64 -7.35 -5.19
CA LEU A 47 13.83 -8.33 -6.26
C LEU A 47 14.63 -9.53 -5.75
N PRO A 48 14.07 -10.75 -5.81
CA PRO A 48 12.72 -11.05 -6.31
C PRO A 48 11.60 -10.55 -5.38
N VAL A 49 10.41 -10.29 -5.95
CA VAL A 49 9.20 -9.97 -5.17
C VAL A 49 8.75 -11.17 -4.35
N THR A 50 8.14 -10.94 -3.18
CA THR A 50 7.82 -12.01 -2.21
C THR A 50 6.51 -12.73 -2.55
N THR A 51 6.43 -13.38 -3.71
CA THR A 51 5.22 -14.04 -4.22
C THR A 51 5.28 -15.57 -4.18
N THR A 52 6.41 -16.12 -3.75
CA THR A 52 6.62 -17.57 -3.59
C THR A 52 7.38 -17.87 -2.31
N VAL A 53 7.32 -19.11 -1.83
CA VAL A 53 8.10 -19.55 -0.66
C VAL A 53 9.61 -19.36 -0.90
N GLU A 54 10.11 -19.68 -2.11
CA GLU A 54 11.53 -19.52 -2.44
C GLU A 54 11.98 -18.04 -2.34
N ASN A 55 11.17 -17.13 -2.87
CA ASN A 55 11.46 -15.69 -2.80
C ASN A 55 11.39 -15.17 -1.36
N PHE A 56 10.44 -15.66 -0.57
CA PHE A 56 10.35 -15.33 0.85
C PHE A 56 11.58 -15.84 1.62
N GLN A 57 12.01 -17.08 1.37
CA GLN A 57 13.24 -17.61 1.98
C GLN A 57 14.49 -16.83 1.54
N THR A 58 14.52 -16.32 0.32
CA THR A 58 15.60 -15.42 -0.14
C THR A 58 15.61 -14.12 0.67
N LYS A 59 14.46 -13.49 0.85
CA LYS A 59 14.32 -12.28 1.70
C LYS A 59 14.76 -12.58 3.14
N LEU A 60 14.31 -13.68 3.74
CA LEU A 60 14.71 -14.07 5.11
C LEU A 60 16.22 -14.24 5.29
N ARG A 61 16.93 -14.74 4.28
CA ARG A 61 18.41 -14.82 4.33
C ARG A 61 19.07 -13.43 4.30
N GLU A 62 18.48 -12.50 3.56
CA GLU A 62 19.02 -11.13 3.45
C GLU A 62 18.86 -10.31 4.72
N VAL A 63 17.86 -10.57 5.54
CA VAL A 63 17.63 -9.82 6.78
C VAL A 63 18.49 -10.26 7.95
N ASP A 64 19.16 -11.41 7.86
CA ASP A 64 19.93 -11.98 8.96
C ASP A 64 21.05 -11.03 9.43
N GLY A 65 21.01 -10.70 10.71
CA GLY A 65 21.97 -9.78 11.34
C GLY A 65 21.78 -8.29 11.01
N LYS A 66 20.75 -7.89 10.24
CA LYS A 66 20.53 -6.49 9.81
C LYS A 66 19.42 -5.75 10.58
N LEU A 67 18.57 -6.47 11.32
CA LEU A 67 17.38 -5.89 11.93
C LEU A 67 17.66 -5.21 13.27
N TRP A 68 17.12 -4.00 13.43
CA TRP A 68 17.21 -3.20 14.66
C TRP A 68 15.87 -3.10 15.41
N VAL A 69 14.78 -3.48 14.76
CA VAL A 69 13.44 -3.58 15.32
C VAL A 69 12.80 -4.91 14.91
N ASP A 70 11.73 -5.31 15.57
CA ASP A 70 10.97 -6.49 15.17
C ASP A 70 10.44 -6.29 13.75
N THR A 71 10.61 -7.29 12.90
CA THR A 71 10.24 -7.18 11.48
C THR A 71 9.41 -8.38 11.03
N GLY A 72 8.19 -8.10 10.59
CA GLY A 72 7.33 -9.07 9.92
C GLY A 72 7.32 -8.86 8.40
N PHE A 73 6.68 -9.76 7.67
CA PHE A 73 6.66 -9.76 6.21
C PHE A 73 5.28 -10.07 5.67
N TRP A 74 4.83 -9.24 4.72
CA TRP A 74 3.71 -9.59 3.87
C TRP A 74 4.19 -10.43 2.68
N GLY A 75 3.41 -11.45 2.31
CA GLY A 75 3.50 -12.08 1.01
C GLY A 75 2.81 -11.23 -0.06
N GLY A 76 3.07 -11.54 -1.31
CA GLY A 76 2.38 -10.97 -2.45
C GLY A 76 1.61 -12.03 -3.22
N VAL A 77 0.55 -11.64 -3.90
CA VAL A 77 -0.14 -12.49 -4.87
C VAL A 77 -0.34 -11.73 -6.17
N VAL A 78 0.08 -12.35 -7.25
CA VAL A 78 -0.06 -11.89 -8.64
C VAL A 78 -0.69 -13.02 -9.46
N PRO A 79 -1.23 -12.79 -10.67
CA PRO A 79 -1.94 -13.81 -11.44
C PRO A 79 -1.19 -15.13 -11.55
N ASP A 80 0.11 -15.09 -11.82
CA ASP A 80 0.94 -16.28 -12.04
C ASP A 80 1.34 -17.01 -10.73
N SER A 81 1.14 -16.40 -9.56
CA SER A 81 1.50 -17.00 -8.26
C SER A 81 0.31 -17.57 -7.48
N ILE A 82 -0.91 -17.49 -8.01
CA ILE A 82 -2.12 -17.96 -7.31
C ILE A 82 -2.03 -19.47 -6.98
N ASP A 83 -1.46 -20.26 -7.85
CA ASP A 83 -1.39 -21.72 -7.66
C ASP A 83 -0.43 -22.13 -6.53
N SER A 84 0.55 -21.27 -6.18
CA SER A 84 1.48 -21.45 -5.05
C SER A 84 1.11 -20.67 -3.79
N LEU A 85 -0.03 -19.97 -3.82
CA LEU A 85 -0.46 -19.08 -2.73
C LEU A 85 -0.67 -19.81 -1.40
N ASP A 86 -1.23 -21.02 -1.44
CA ASP A 86 -1.48 -21.83 -0.25
C ASP A 86 -0.17 -22.17 0.49
N GLU A 87 0.88 -22.51 -0.24
CA GLU A 87 2.21 -22.78 0.30
C GLU A 87 2.84 -21.51 0.90
N LEU A 88 2.72 -20.37 0.22
CA LEU A 88 3.25 -19.09 0.70
C LEU A 88 2.57 -18.69 2.02
N LEU A 89 1.24 -18.81 2.11
CA LEU A 89 0.50 -18.50 3.33
C LEU A 89 0.88 -19.41 4.50
N GLY A 90 1.25 -20.67 4.22
CA GLY A 90 1.75 -21.62 5.22
C GLY A 90 3.20 -21.39 5.64
N SER A 91 3.96 -20.51 4.96
CA SER A 91 5.40 -20.34 5.19
C SER A 91 5.77 -19.32 6.29
N GLY A 92 4.80 -18.60 6.85
CA GLY A 92 5.01 -17.64 7.93
C GLY A 92 4.84 -16.16 7.53
N VAL A 93 4.39 -15.86 6.30
CA VAL A 93 3.94 -14.52 5.95
C VAL A 93 2.68 -14.14 6.74
N LEU A 94 2.52 -12.86 7.05
CA LEU A 94 1.42 -12.37 7.90
C LEU A 94 0.09 -12.20 7.15
N GLY A 95 0.11 -12.36 5.85
CA GLY A 95 -0.99 -12.22 4.91
C GLY A 95 -0.43 -11.93 3.54
N VAL A 96 -1.27 -11.50 2.59
CA VAL A 96 -0.80 -11.18 1.23
C VAL A 96 -1.35 -9.85 0.74
N LYS A 97 -0.55 -9.18 -0.11
CA LYS A 97 -0.91 -7.95 -0.81
C LYS A 97 -1.02 -8.18 -2.31
N SER A 98 -1.96 -7.47 -2.95
CA SER A 98 -2.01 -7.30 -4.40
C SER A 98 -2.44 -5.89 -4.79
N PHE A 99 -2.48 -5.65 -6.10
CA PHE A 99 -2.95 -4.41 -6.72
C PHE A 99 -4.09 -4.73 -7.66
N THR A 100 -4.99 -3.78 -7.87
CA THR A 100 -6.03 -3.84 -8.90
C THR A 100 -5.75 -2.88 -10.06
N ILE A 101 -4.57 -2.29 -10.07
CA ILE A 101 -4.01 -1.41 -11.10
C ILE A 101 -2.53 -1.71 -11.24
N ASP A 102 -1.89 -1.28 -12.34
CA ASP A 102 -0.43 -1.40 -12.51
C ASP A 102 0.33 -0.86 -11.30
N SER A 103 1.16 -1.71 -10.69
CA SER A 103 1.97 -1.38 -9.51
C SER A 103 3.19 -0.50 -9.83
N GLY A 104 3.51 -0.30 -11.10
CA GLY A 104 4.69 0.40 -11.59
C GLY A 104 5.94 -0.47 -11.73
N ILE A 105 5.86 -1.77 -11.40
CA ILE A 105 6.94 -2.74 -11.64
C ILE A 105 6.41 -3.99 -12.34
N PRO A 106 7.08 -4.47 -13.40
CA PRO A 106 6.59 -5.61 -14.19
C PRO A 106 6.55 -6.93 -13.42
N GLU A 107 7.34 -7.05 -12.35
CA GLU A 107 7.39 -8.25 -11.52
C GLU A 107 6.17 -8.39 -10.59
N PHE A 108 5.33 -7.34 -10.49
CA PHE A 108 4.15 -7.34 -9.61
C PHE A 108 2.92 -6.81 -10.36
N PRO A 109 2.43 -7.55 -11.37
CA PRO A 109 1.27 -7.15 -12.18
C PRO A 109 -0.02 -7.12 -11.35
N GLU A 110 -1.00 -6.35 -11.84
CA GLU A 110 -2.31 -6.22 -11.24
C GLU A 110 -3.14 -7.50 -11.30
N MET A 111 -4.04 -7.65 -10.33
CA MET A 111 -5.04 -8.72 -10.25
C MET A 111 -6.37 -8.26 -10.85
N THR A 112 -6.90 -9.05 -11.74
CA THR A 112 -8.29 -8.87 -12.21
C THR A 112 -9.30 -9.34 -11.16
N LYS A 113 -10.59 -8.96 -11.31
CA LYS A 113 -11.67 -9.49 -10.46
C LYS A 113 -11.69 -11.03 -10.47
N ALA A 114 -11.45 -11.65 -11.61
CA ALA A 114 -11.40 -13.11 -11.74
C ALA A 114 -10.24 -13.74 -10.95
N ASP A 115 -9.07 -13.08 -10.94
CA ASP A 115 -7.92 -13.53 -10.15
C ASP A 115 -8.18 -13.40 -8.65
N LEU A 116 -8.79 -12.28 -8.22
CA LEU A 116 -9.22 -12.07 -6.84
C LEU A 116 -10.24 -13.13 -6.39
N GLU A 117 -11.19 -13.50 -7.25
CA GLU A 117 -12.16 -14.58 -6.99
C GLU A 117 -11.50 -15.96 -6.81
N ARG A 118 -10.32 -16.20 -7.42
CA ARG A 118 -9.53 -17.42 -7.21
C ARG A 118 -8.67 -17.33 -5.93
N ALA A 119 -8.05 -16.18 -5.66
CA ALA A 119 -7.10 -16.00 -4.57
C ALA A 119 -7.78 -15.85 -3.19
N MET A 120 -8.83 -15.05 -3.07
CA MET A 120 -9.44 -14.73 -1.77
C MET A 120 -9.99 -15.95 -1.00
N PRO A 121 -10.61 -16.98 -1.63
CA PRO A 121 -10.99 -18.20 -0.92
C PRO A 121 -9.80 -18.97 -0.32
N ILE A 122 -8.62 -18.89 -0.95
CA ILE A 122 -7.39 -19.50 -0.43
C ILE A 122 -6.96 -18.77 0.84
N VAL A 123 -6.86 -17.45 0.78
CA VAL A 123 -6.47 -16.61 1.93
C VAL A 123 -7.45 -16.75 3.09
N ALA A 124 -8.76 -16.82 2.80
CA ALA A 124 -9.81 -17.00 3.81
C ALA A 124 -9.64 -18.28 4.63
N ARG A 125 -9.23 -19.40 3.99
CA ARG A 125 -8.97 -20.67 4.69
C ARG A 125 -7.83 -20.57 5.71
N HIS A 126 -6.82 -19.72 5.43
CA HIS A 126 -5.71 -19.46 6.36
C HIS A 126 -6.07 -18.44 7.45
N GLN A 127 -7.24 -17.79 7.37
CA GLN A 127 -7.67 -16.73 8.28
C GLN A 127 -6.69 -15.54 8.36
N LEU A 128 -5.88 -15.36 7.34
CA LEU A 128 -4.93 -14.27 7.20
C LEU A 128 -5.56 -13.09 6.43
N PRO A 129 -5.06 -11.86 6.59
CA PRO A 129 -5.57 -10.70 5.87
C PRO A 129 -5.13 -10.69 4.41
N TYR A 130 -6.04 -10.24 3.54
CA TYR A 130 -5.80 -9.89 2.14
C TYR A 130 -5.72 -8.37 2.03
N LEU A 131 -4.53 -7.84 1.78
CA LEU A 131 -4.25 -6.42 1.61
C LEU A 131 -4.41 -6.03 0.14
N ILE A 132 -5.00 -4.87 -0.12
CA ILE A 132 -5.26 -4.43 -1.49
C ILE A 132 -4.95 -2.95 -1.72
N HIS A 133 -4.07 -2.67 -2.70
CA HIS A 133 -4.01 -1.36 -3.33
C HIS A 133 -5.22 -1.24 -4.26
N ALA A 134 -6.22 -0.50 -3.83
CA ALA A 134 -7.54 -0.50 -4.43
C ALA A 134 -7.70 0.71 -5.37
N GLU A 135 -7.34 0.56 -6.62
CA GLU A 135 -7.68 1.49 -7.71
C GLU A 135 -8.08 0.68 -8.95
N LEU A 136 -9.16 1.07 -9.63
CA LEU A 136 -9.61 0.50 -10.91
C LEU A 136 -9.60 1.58 -11.96
N GLU A 137 -8.71 1.43 -12.93
CA GLU A 137 -8.61 2.36 -14.05
C GLU A 137 -9.89 2.36 -14.89
N ASP A 138 -10.39 3.53 -15.21
CA ASP A 138 -11.47 3.77 -16.12
C ASP A 138 -11.13 4.92 -17.09
N LYS A 139 -12.06 5.28 -17.97
CA LYS A 139 -11.83 6.33 -18.98
C LYS A 139 -11.76 7.74 -18.40
N THR A 140 -12.14 7.94 -17.12
CA THR A 140 -12.18 9.28 -16.51
C THR A 140 -10.79 9.81 -16.18
N GLY A 141 -9.82 8.93 -15.89
CA GLY A 141 -8.42 9.28 -15.60
C GLY A 141 -7.53 9.43 -16.83
N ASN A 142 -8.07 9.41 -18.05
CA ASN A 142 -7.28 9.54 -19.27
C ASN A 142 -6.83 11.00 -19.52
N VAL A 143 -6.00 11.51 -18.62
CA VAL A 143 -5.46 12.87 -18.63
C VAL A 143 -3.96 12.80 -18.88
N LYS A 144 -3.42 13.69 -19.72
CA LYS A 144 -1.98 13.79 -19.91
C LYS A 144 -1.35 14.40 -18.65
N ILE A 145 -0.52 13.62 -17.98
CA ILE A 145 0.24 14.08 -16.82
C ILE A 145 1.41 14.95 -17.29
N ASP A 146 1.68 16.04 -16.58
CA ASP A 146 2.78 16.96 -16.81
C ASP A 146 3.40 17.44 -15.48
N LYS A 147 3.94 18.67 -15.45
CA LYS A 147 4.54 19.26 -14.24
C LYS A 147 3.52 19.75 -13.22
N LYS A 148 2.26 19.85 -13.57
CA LYS A 148 1.20 20.33 -12.66
C LYS A 148 0.74 19.19 -11.78
N TYR A 149 0.73 19.44 -10.47
CA TYR A 149 0.17 18.44 -9.54
C TYR A 149 -1.29 18.11 -9.88
N GLN A 150 -2.07 19.11 -10.32
CA GLN A 150 -3.46 18.91 -10.71
C GLN A 150 -3.60 17.90 -11.87
N SER A 151 -2.70 17.90 -12.86
CA SER A 151 -2.76 16.92 -13.95
C SER A 151 -2.54 15.48 -13.45
N PHE A 152 -1.68 15.30 -12.45
CA PHE A 152 -1.51 14.01 -11.79
C PHE A 152 -2.73 13.63 -10.95
N LEU A 153 -3.29 14.56 -10.18
CA LEU A 153 -4.51 14.33 -9.40
C LEU A 153 -5.70 13.93 -10.29
N ASP A 154 -5.89 14.63 -11.41
CA ASP A 154 -6.97 14.35 -12.38
C ASP A 154 -6.77 13.01 -13.10
N SER A 155 -5.52 12.54 -13.24
CA SER A 155 -5.21 11.23 -13.83
C SER A 155 -5.57 10.04 -12.94
N ARG A 156 -5.83 10.28 -11.64
CA ARG A 156 -6.22 9.27 -10.65
C ARG A 156 -7.45 9.75 -9.86
N PRO A 157 -8.62 9.80 -10.52
CA PRO A 157 -9.84 10.30 -9.91
C PRO A 157 -10.29 9.41 -8.74
N ARG A 158 -11.03 9.99 -7.80
CA ARG A 158 -11.55 9.27 -6.62
C ARG A 158 -12.38 8.05 -6.99
N SER A 159 -13.05 8.08 -8.16
CA SER A 159 -13.85 6.95 -8.65
C SER A 159 -13.02 5.67 -8.81
N TRP A 160 -11.74 5.76 -9.16
CA TRP A 160 -10.89 4.58 -9.29
C TRP A 160 -10.72 3.85 -7.96
N GLU A 161 -10.45 4.62 -6.90
CA GLU A 161 -10.32 4.08 -5.55
C GLU A 161 -11.67 3.58 -5.01
N ASN A 162 -12.72 4.39 -5.14
CA ASN A 162 -14.05 4.05 -4.65
C ASN A 162 -14.63 2.79 -5.33
N ASN A 163 -14.47 2.66 -6.65
CA ASN A 163 -14.95 1.49 -7.41
C ASN A 163 -14.18 0.22 -7.04
N ALA A 164 -12.86 0.32 -6.85
CA ALA A 164 -12.06 -0.81 -6.40
C ALA A 164 -12.46 -1.26 -4.99
N ILE A 165 -12.66 -0.33 -4.07
CA ILE A 165 -13.14 -0.62 -2.71
C ILE A 165 -14.50 -1.30 -2.76
N GLN A 166 -15.46 -0.78 -3.54
CA GLN A 166 -16.76 -1.41 -3.72
C GLN A 166 -16.63 -2.88 -4.17
N MET A 167 -15.81 -3.14 -5.18
CA MET A 167 -15.55 -4.50 -5.67
C MET A 167 -14.93 -5.38 -4.57
N MET A 168 -14.00 -4.86 -3.80
CA MET A 168 -13.36 -5.61 -2.71
C MET A 168 -14.32 -5.94 -1.58
N LEU A 169 -15.26 -5.05 -1.25
CA LEU A 169 -16.29 -5.31 -0.25
C LEU A 169 -17.25 -6.41 -0.69
N GLU A 170 -17.65 -6.44 -1.98
CA GLU A 170 -18.43 -7.53 -2.56
C GLU A 170 -17.70 -8.88 -2.41
N LEU A 171 -16.40 -8.90 -2.72
CA LEU A 171 -15.57 -10.10 -2.62
C LEU A 171 -15.32 -10.51 -1.16
N CYS A 172 -15.11 -9.55 -0.26
CA CYS A 172 -15.00 -9.76 1.18
C CYS A 172 -16.26 -10.45 1.72
N LYS A 173 -17.44 -9.93 1.38
CA LYS A 173 -18.74 -10.49 1.76
C LYS A 173 -18.93 -11.91 1.20
N LYS A 174 -18.62 -12.12 -0.09
CA LYS A 174 -18.76 -13.42 -0.78
C LYS A 174 -17.89 -14.51 -0.14
N ASN A 175 -16.64 -14.16 0.22
CA ASN A 175 -15.63 -15.13 0.65
C ASN A 175 -15.40 -15.16 2.16
N HIS A 176 -15.99 -14.24 2.94
CA HIS A 176 -15.67 -14.00 4.36
C HIS A 176 -14.16 -13.90 4.61
N CYS A 177 -13.43 -13.35 3.63
CA CYS A 177 -11.99 -13.13 3.69
C CYS A 177 -11.70 -11.85 4.48
N ARG A 178 -10.79 -11.91 5.45
CA ARG A 178 -10.29 -10.71 6.13
C ARG A 178 -9.65 -9.79 5.09
N THR A 179 -10.29 -8.67 4.81
CA THR A 179 -9.87 -7.72 3.78
C THR A 179 -9.31 -6.46 4.42
N HIS A 180 -8.19 -5.98 3.91
CA HIS A 180 -7.56 -4.77 4.39
C HIS A 180 -7.32 -3.81 3.23
N ILE A 181 -7.97 -2.65 3.27
CA ILE A 181 -7.74 -1.55 2.32
C ILE A 181 -6.53 -0.77 2.81
N VAL A 182 -5.45 -0.78 2.03
CA VAL A 182 -4.23 -0.05 2.39
C VAL A 182 -4.32 1.42 1.97
N HIS A 183 -3.60 2.30 2.66
CA HIS A 183 -3.33 3.71 2.34
C HIS A 183 -4.53 4.47 1.74
N LEU A 184 -5.72 4.38 2.34
CA LEU A 184 -6.92 5.09 1.87
C LEU A 184 -6.66 6.59 1.70
N SER A 185 -6.81 7.09 0.48
CA SER A 185 -6.68 8.49 0.13
C SER A 185 -8.04 9.17 -0.09
N SER A 186 -9.02 8.49 -0.71
CA SER A 186 -10.34 9.06 -0.99
C SER A 186 -11.27 8.99 0.22
N SER A 187 -11.62 10.12 0.79
CA SER A 187 -12.61 10.18 1.88
C SER A 187 -14.03 9.82 1.45
N ASP A 188 -14.31 9.79 0.14
CA ASP A 188 -15.65 9.46 -0.37
C ASP A 188 -16.00 7.98 -0.16
N ALA A 189 -14.99 7.12 0.09
CA ALA A 189 -15.21 5.70 0.40
C ALA A 189 -15.61 5.46 1.88
N ILE A 190 -15.52 6.45 2.77
CA ILE A 190 -15.75 6.27 4.22
C ILE A 190 -17.16 5.77 4.52
N GLU A 191 -18.18 6.32 3.85
CA GLU A 191 -19.57 5.88 4.06
C GLU A 191 -19.74 4.41 3.70
N LEU A 192 -19.24 3.99 2.55
CA LEU A 192 -19.25 2.62 2.08
C LEU A 192 -18.51 1.66 3.03
N ILE A 193 -17.37 2.09 3.57
CA ILE A 193 -16.58 1.35 4.56
C ILE A 193 -17.39 1.16 5.85
N ASN A 194 -18.07 2.21 6.32
CA ASN A 194 -18.90 2.16 7.52
C ASN A 194 -20.10 1.23 7.36
N GLU A 195 -20.75 1.26 6.22
CA GLU A 195 -21.84 0.32 5.89
C GLU A 195 -21.33 -1.13 5.97
N ALA A 196 -20.20 -1.43 5.30
CA ALA A 196 -19.60 -2.76 5.33
C ALA A 196 -19.21 -3.22 6.74
N LYS A 197 -18.60 -2.34 7.55
CA LYS A 197 -18.28 -2.64 8.96
C LYS A 197 -19.55 -2.86 9.80
N SER A 198 -20.60 -2.09 9.57
CA SER A 198 -21.89 -2.26 10.28
C SER A 198 -22.59 -3.59 9.95
N GLU A 199 -22.38 -4.13 8.74
CA GLU A 199 -22.81 -5.46 8.34
C GLU A 199 -21.95 -6.58 8.95
N GLY A 200 -20.88 -6.25 9.67
CA GLY A 200 -19.98 -7.22 10.30
C GLY A 200 -18.98 -7.87 9.35
N LEU A 201 -18.68 -7.24 8.21
CA LEU A 201 -17.62 -7.73 7.33
C LEU A 201 -16.25 -7.65 8.03
N PRO A 202 -15.38 -8.66 7.85
CA PRO A 202 -14.02 -8.66 8.40
C PRO A 202 -13.10 -7.70 7.63
N LEU A 203 -13.39 -6.41 7.76
CA LEU A 203 -12.76 -5.31 7.04
C LEU A 203 -11.96 -4.42 7.99
N THR A 204 -10.73 -4.07 7.58
CA THR A 204 -9.92 -3.01 8.18
C THR A 204 -9.41 -2.08 7.11
N VAL A 205 -9.14 -0.82 7.49
CA VAL A 205 -8.70 0.24 6.58
C VAL A 205 -7.64 1.09 7.24
N GLU A 206 -6.56 1.35 6.55
CA GLU A 206 -5.50 2.27 7.00
C GLU A 206 -5.45 3.53 6.13
N THR A 207 -4.86 4.59 6.66
CA THR A 207 -4.46 5.78 5.91
C THR A 207 -3.05 6.20 6.30
N CYS A 208 -2.50 7.25 5.68
CA CYS A 208 -1.11 7.63 5.84
C CYS A 208 -0.96 9.07 6.34
N PRO A 209 0.16 9.40 7.05
CA PRO A 209 0.44 10.75 7.54
C PRO A 209 0.43 11.80 6.43
N HIS A 210 0.89 11.45 5.22
CA HIS A 210 0.94 12.38 4.10
C HIS A 210 -0.46 12.77 3.60
N TYR A 211 -1.49 11.89 3.69
CA TYR A 211 -2.88 12.23 3.39
C TYR A 211 -3.56 13.04 4.51
N LEU A 212 -3.02 12.98 5.71
CA LEU A 212 -3.53 13.68 6.90
C LEU A 212 -2.84 15.03 7.14
N THR A 213 -1.74 15.33 6.42
CA THR A 213 -0.91 16.51 6.65
C THR A 213 -0.82 17.42 5.43
N PHE A 214 -0.65 16.83 4.24
CA PHE A 214 -0.53 17.56 3.00
C PHE A 214 -1.87 17.62 2.26
N HIS A 215 -2.05 18.63 1.44
CA HIS A 215 -3.22 18.79 0.59
C HIS A 215 -2.81 19.39 -0.77
N SER A 216 -3.51 18.96 -1.80
CA SER A 216 -3.17 19.22 -3.21
C SER A 216 -3.03 20.72 -3.54
N GLU A 217 -3.83 21.57 -2.89
CA GLU A 217 -3.80 23.03 -3.08
C GLU A 217 -2.47 23.69 -2.70
N ASN A 218 -1.66 23.01 -1.87
CA ASN A 218 -0.37 23.54 -1.40
C ASN A 218 0.82 22.85 -2.10
N ILE A 219 0.58 21.90 -3.01
CA ILE A 219 1.64 21.25 -3.75
C ILE A 219 1.95 22.08 -5.00
N GLU A 220 3.12 22.69 -5.00
CA GLU A 220 3.61 23.48 -6.14
C GLU A 220 3.90 22.60 -7.35
N ASP A 221 3.72 23.15 -8.55
CA ASP A 221 4.08 22.51 -9.79
C ASP A 221 5.56 22.09 -9.80
N GLY A 222 5.85 20.90 -10.29
CA GLY A 222 7.19 20.33 -10.34
C GLY A 222 7.70 19.72 -9.03
N LYS A 223 6.96 19.79 -7.92
CA LYS A 223 7.35 19.20 -6.62
C LYS A 223 7.06 17.70 -6.57
N THR A 224 7.74 16.94 -7.39
CA THR A 224 7.56 15.48 -7.55
C THR A 224 7.88 14.65 -6.29
N LEU A 225 8.47 15.25 -5.27
CA LEU A 225 8.61 14.62 -3.94
C LEU A 225 7.25 14.23 -3.34
N PHE A 226 6.18 14.96 -3.68
CA PHE A 226 4.82 14.68 -3.23
C PHE A 226 4.06 13.66 -4.07
N LYS A 227 4.70 13.06 -5.09
CA LYS A 227 4.07 12.00 -5.86
C LYS A 227 4.00 10.71 -5.05
N CYS A 228 2.78 10.27 -4.75
CA CYS A 228 2.43 8.94 -4.22
C CYS A 228 1.14 8.45 -4.89
N CYS A 229 0.89 7.16 -4.84
CA CYS A 229 -0.30 6.53 -5.40
C CYS A 229 -1.01 5.70 -4.33
N PRO A 230 -2.29 6.00 -4.05
CA PRO A 230 -3.14 7.08 -4.60
C PRO A 230 -2.59 8.48 -4.30
N PRO A 231 -3.05 9.54 -5.03
CA PRO A 231 -2.53 10.89 -4.85
C PRO A 231 -3.00 11.58 -3.56
N ILE A 232 -2.23 12.55 -3.07
CA ILE A 232 -2.65 13.49 -2.02
C ILE A 232 -3.78 14.36 -2.57
N ARG A 233 -4.91 14.42 -1.85
CA ARG A 233 -6.12 15.10 -2.29
C ARG A 233 -6.29 16.46 -1.60
N GLU A 234 -7.44 17.08 -1.77
CA GLU A 234 -7.75 18.43 -1.31
C GLU A 234 -7.86 18.51 0.22
N LYS A 235 -7.77 19.71 0.76
CA LYS A 235 -7.85 19.98 2.21
C LYS A 235 -9.12 19.42 2.85
N GLU A 236 -10.28 19.59 2.21
CA GLU A 236 -11.54 19.04 2.73
C GLU A 236 -11.50 17.50 2.84
N ASN A 237 -10.85 16.83 1.90
CA ASN A 237 -10.64 15.39 1.96
C ASN A 237 -9.76 14.97 3.15
N CYS A 238 -8.67 15.70 3.40
CA CYS A 238 -7.82 15.51 4.56
C CYS A 238 -8.60 15.64 5.88
N GLU A 239 -9.46 16.66 6.00
CA GLU A 239 -10.30 16.88 7.18
C GLU A 239 -11.28 15.71 7.41
N LYS A 240 -11.87 15.16 6.33
CA LYS A 240 -12.75 13.99 6.40
C LYS A 240 -12.00 12.72 6.81
N LEU A 241 -10.77 12.50 6.31
CA LEU A 241 -9.92 11.39 6.75
C LEU A 241 -9.60 11.48 8.24
N TRP A 242 -9.26 12.69 8.75
CA TRP A 242 -9.08 12.93 10.18
C TRP A 242 -10.34 12.61 10.99
N GLN A 243 -11.52 12.93 10.46
CA GLN A 243 -12.76 12.56 11.10
C GLN A 243 -12.94 11.04 11.12
N GLY A 244 -12.61 10.35 10.02
CA GLY A 244 -12.67 8.89 9.94
C GLY A 244 -11.76 8.17 10.94
N ILE A 245 -10.58 8.74 11.25
CA ILE A 245 -9.73 8.24 12.35
C ILE A 245 -10.40 8.45 13.72
N LYS A 246 -11.00 9.62 13.97
CA LYS A 246 -11.60 9.95 15.26
C LYS A 246 -12.84 9.10 15.58
N ASP A 247 -13.65 8.78 14.58
CA ASP A 247 -14.88 8.00 14.76
C ASP A 247 -14.70 6.49 14.56
N GLY A 248 -13.48 6.03 14.19
CA GLY A 248 -13.15 4.63 14.03
C GLY A 248 -13.55 4.05 12.66
N SER A 249 -13.93 4.87 11.70
CA SER A 249 -14.11 4.44 10.29
C SER A 249 -12.80 3.93 9.69
N LEU A 250 -11.69 4.59 10.02
CA LEU A 250 -10.32 4.18 9.71
C LEU A 250 -9.68 3.57 10.97
N ASP A 251 -9.04 2.42 10.83
CA ASP A 251 -8.58 1.63 11.97
C ASP A 251 -7.24 2.09 12.53
N PHE A 252 -6.30 2.52 11.65
CA PHE A 252 -4.97 2.98 12.06
C PHE A 252 -4.26 3.79 10.97
N ILE A 253 -3.09 4.30 11.33
CA ILE A 253 -2.23 5.11 10.46
C ILE A 253 -0.91 4.35 10.29
N VAL A 254 -0.43 4.26 9.06
CA VAL A 254 0.85 3.64 8.67
C VAL A 254 1.66 4.61 7.82
N SER A 255 2.97 4.43 7.71
CA SER A 255 3.79 5.37 6.97
C SER A 255 3.65 5.26 5.45
N ASP A 256 3.46 4.06 4.93
CA ASP A 256 3.71 3.71 3.53
C ASP A 256 5.09 4.22 3.07
N HIS A 257 6.08 4.06 3.98
CA HIS A 257 7.47 4.40 3.70
C HIS A 257 7.93 3.68 2.44
N SER A 258 8.11 4.43 1.36
CA SER A 258 8.40 3.89 0.02
C SER A 258 9.53 4.68 -0.64
N PRO A 259 10.78 4.48 -0.17
CA PRO A 259 11.95 5.20 -0.65
C PRO A 259 12.37 4.77 -2.04
N CYS A 260 13.03 5.69 -2.73
CA CYS A 260 13.72 5.43 -4.00
C CYS A 260 14.95 6.35 -4.11
N THR A 261 15.81 6.10 -5.11
CA THR A 261 16.92 7.00 -5.37
C THR A 261 16.42 8.37 -5.84
N ALA A 262 17.16 9.43 -5.49
CA ALA A 262 16.79 10.81 -5.83
C ALA A 262 16.57 11.04 -7.34
N GLY A 263 17.30 10.31 -8.20
CA GLY A 263 17.17 10.39 -9.65
C GLY A 263 15.80 9.94 -10.17
N LEU A 264 15.14 9.01 -9.46
CA LEU A 264 13.80 8.53 -9.82
C LEU A 264 12.70 9.54 -9.49
N LYS A 265 12.94 10.47 -8.58
CA LYS A 265 11.99 11.56 -8.27
C LYS A 265 11.99 12.67 -9.34
N LYS A 266 12.92 12.65 -10.31
CA LYS A 266 12.92 13.59 -11.45
C LYS A 266 12.80 15.07 -11.04
N LEU A 267 13.45 15.47 -9.94
CA LEU A 267 13.30 16.79 -9.33
C LEU A 267 13.62 17.94 -10.28
N GLU A 268 14.61 17.76 -11.17
CA GLU A 268 15.00 18.79 -12.14
C GLU A 268 13.98 18.93 -13.28
N GLN A 269 13.42 17.81 -13.75
CA GLN A 269 12.37 17.79 -14.76
C GLN A 269 11.03 18.26 -14.19
N GLY A 270 10.73 17.87 -12.95
CA GLY A 270 9.49 18.19 -12.27
C GLY A 270 8.23 17.59 -12.89
N ASP A 271 8.37 16.55 -13.73
CA ASP A 271 7.26 15.89 -14.40
C ASP A 271 6.69 14.78 -13.54
N PHE A 272 5.40 14.90 -13.16
CA PHE A 272 4.73 13.91 -12.33
C PHE A 272 4.48 12.59 -13.05
N GLY A 273 4.40 12.58 -14.40
CA GLY A 273 4.29 11.36 -15.18
C GLY A 273 5.54 10.49 -15.10
N GLU A 274 6.72 11.13 -15.14
CA GLU A 274 8.02 10.48 -15.18
C GLU A 274 8.58 10.09 -13.80
N ALA A 275 8.11 10.74 -12.73
CA ALA A 275 8.64 10.54 -11.38
C ALA A 275 8.10 9.25 -10.75
N TRP A 276 8.93 8.59 -9.94
CA TRP A 276 8.52 7.45 -9.12
C TRP A 276 7.48 7.88 -8.07
N GLY A 277 6.41 7.07 -7.91
CA GLY A 277 5.41 7.24 -6.86
C GLY A 277 5.86 6.58 -5.56
N GLY A 278 5.93 7.37 -4.50
CA GLY A 278 6.30 6.91 -3.15
C GLY A 278 6.83 8.07 -2.32
N ILE A 279 6.53 8.08 -1.04
CA ILE A 279 6.99 9.08 -0.05
C ILE A 279 7.79 8.37 1.03
N SER A 280 8.87 9.00 1.50
CA SER A 280 9.71 8.48 2.57
C SER A 280 10.17 9.57 3.52
#